data_a541b4b12c2ed2c89213edac97c05347
#
_entry.id   a541b4b12c2ed2c89213edac97c05347
#
_cell.length_a   1.000
_cell.length_b   1.000
_cell.length_c   1.000
_cell.angle_alpha   90.00
_cell.angle_beta   90.00
_cell.angle_gamma   90.00
#
_symmetry.space_group_name_H-M   'P 1'
#
loop_
_entity.id
_entity.type
_entity.pdbx_description
1 polymer ?
#
loop_
_entity_poly.entity_id
_entity_poly.type
_entity_poly.pdbx_seq_one_letter_code
_entity_poly.pdbx_strand_id
1 'polypeptide(L)'
;STAHCMAQVEQEFMAKAPENIEELYRFIEEVPYWAAEKYGKKYRLMYQVYTHPKYIEHGKKFFEGVNERYTEYAQRLSPKLGISVEELSGFIFLFVRATVHYAMFEDEFYLKTQIKSLKTLLSTILNKGQNK
;
A
#
# COMPACT_ATOMS: atom_id res chain seq x y z
N SER A 1 2.23 -14.19 17.16
CA SER A 1 2.97 -12.94 17.35
C SER A 1 2.50 -11.86 16.39
N THR A 2 2.79 -10.62 16.71
CA THR A 2 2.45 -9.47 15.86
C THR A 2 3.10 -9.61 14.48
N ALA A 3 4.35 -9.99 14.41
CA ALA A 3 5.08 -10.17 13.16
C ALA A 3 4.45 -11.24 12.26
N HIS A 4 4.05 -12.38 12.85
CA HIS A 4 3.40 -13.45 12.11
C HIS A 4 2.05 -12.98 11.54
N CYS A 5 1.27 -12.29 12.34
CA CYS A 5 -0.03 -11.75 11.94
C CYS A 5 0.11 -10.79 10.76
N MET A 6 1.11 -9.91 10.80
CA MET A 6 1.35 -8.93 9.75
C MET A 6 1.90 -9.54 8.47
N ALA A 7 2.70 -10.61 8.58
CA ALA A 7 3.14 -11.36 7.41
C ALA A 7 1.95 -11.98 6.67
N GLN A 8 0.96 -12.48 7.41
CA GLN A 8 -0.27 -13.01 6.84
C GLN A 8 -1.07 -11.94 6.09
N VAL A 9 -1.23 -10.76 6.70
CA VAL A 9 -1.92 -9.62 6.08
C VAL A 9 -1.24 -9.25 4.76
N GLU A 10 0.07 -9.15 4.78
CA GLU A 10 0.86 -8.83 3.60
C GLU A 10 0.68 -9.83 2.48
N GLN A 11 0.71 -11.15 2.81
CA GLN A 11 0.50 -12.20 1.82
C GLN A 11 -0.87 -12.08 1.14
N GLU A 12 -1.91 -11.79 1.89
CA GLU A 12 -3.25 -11.61 1.33
C GLU A 12 -3.36 -10.36 0.46
N PHE A 13 -2.66 -9.30 0.83
CA PHE A 13 -2.54 -8.09 0.02
C PHE A 13 -1.87 -8.41 -1.33
N MET A 14 -0.75 -9.11 -1.28
CA MET A 14 0.00 -9.47 -2.49
C MET A 14 -0.77 -10.43 -3.39
N ALA A 15 -1.62 -11.29 -2.80
CA ALA A 15 -2.48 -12.18 -3.58
C ALA A 15 -3.52 -11.43 -4.41
N LYS A 16 -3.88 -10.20 -4.00
CA LYS A 16 -4.81 -9.32 -4.73
C LYS A 16 -4.10 -8.38 -5.69
N ALA A 17 -2.77 -8.48 -5.79
CA ALA A 17 -1.96 -7.54 -6.56
C ALA A 17 -2.43 -7.42 -8.00
N PRO A 18 -2.58 -6.19 -8.52
CA PRO A 18 -3.04 -5.98 -9.90
C PRO A 18 -1.97 -6.37 -10.93
N GLU A 19 -2.43 -6.87 -12.07
CA GLU A 19 -1.57 -7.28 -13.18
C GLU A 19 -1.63 -6.31 -14.36
N ASN A 20 -2.60 -5.39 -14.37
CA ASN A 20 -2.77 -4.42 -15.45
C ASN A 20 -3.38 -3.12 -14.90
N ILE A 21 -3.50 -2.11 -15.76
CA ILE A 21 -3.97 -0.77 -15.39
C ILE A 21 -5.42 -0.78 -14.87
N GLU A 22 -6.30 -1.52 -15.51
CA GLU A 22 -7.71 -1.58 -15.08
C GLU A 22 -7.84 -2.18 -13.69
N GLU A 23 -7.11 -3.27 -13.45
CA GLU A 23 -7.07 -3.90 -12.12
C GLU A 23 -6.45 -2.97 -11.08
N LEU A 24 -5.45 -2.18 -11.47
CA LEU A 24 -4.80 -1.22 -10.57
C LEU A 24 -5.78 -0.14 -10.11
N TYR A 25 -6.57 0.44 -11.03
CA TYR A 25 -7.60 1.43 -10.66
C TYR A 25 -8.64 0.83 -9.73
N ARG A 26 -9.10 -0.38 -10.03
CA ARG A 26 -10.06 -1.09 -9.19
C ARG A 26 -9.48 -1.38 -7.80
N PHE A 27 -8.24 -1.79 -7.75
CA PHE A 27 -7.50 -2.06 -6.51
C PHE A 27 -7.45 -0.82 -5.63
N ILE A 28 -7.13 0.34 -6.22
CA ILE A 28 -7.08 1.62 -5.49
C ILE A 28 -8.43 1.96 -4.86
N GLU A 29 -9.52 1.68 -5.55
CA GLU A 29 -10.88 1.99 -5.08
C GLU A 29 -11.40 1.02 -4.02
N GLU A 30 -11.08 -0.27 -4.15
CA GLU A 30 -11.70 -1.33 -3.34
C GLU A 30 -10.87 -1.78 -2.15
N VAL A 31 -9.55 -1.88 -2.31
CA VAL A 31 -8.69 -2.51 -1.31
C VAL A 31 -8.67 -1.79 0.04
N PRO A 32 -8.69 -0.44 0.11
CA PRO A 32 -8.72 0.21 1.42
C PRO A 32 -9.92 -0.22 2.28
N TYR A 33 -11.09 -0.35 1.67
CA TYR A 33 -12.30 -0.78 2.40
C TYR A 33 -12.20 -2.24 2.83
N TRP A 34 -11.75 -3.10 1.93
CA TRP A 34 -11.53 -4.51 2.22
C TRP A 34 -10.52 -4.70 3.35
N ALA A 35 -9.40 -3.99 3.29
CA ALA A 35 -8.34 -4.10 4.30
C ALA A 35 -8.81 -3.60 5.67
N ALA A 36 -9.56 -2.50 5.70
CA ALA A 36 -10.08 -1.96 6.95
C ALA A 36 -11.07 -2.92 7.62
N GLU A 37 -11.97 -3.49 6.84
CA GLU A 37 -12.97 -4.44 7.34
C GLU A 37 -12.29 -5.70 7.89
N LYS A 38 -11.35 -6.25 7.13
CA LYS A 38 -10.72 -7.52 7.48
C LYS A 38 -9.61 -7.37 8.53
N TYR A 39 -8.82 -6.30 8.48
CA TYR A 39 -7.58 -6.17 9.25
C TYR A 39 -7.46 -4.93 10.12
N GLY A 40 -8.51 -4.12 10.24
CA GLY A 40 -8.43 -2.87 11.00
C GLY A 40 -7.89 -3.03 12.41
N LYS A 41 -8.39 -4.06 13.14
CA LYS A 41 -7.93 -4.34 14.50
C LYS A 41 -6.46 -4.74 14.54
N LYS A 42 -6.01 -5.53 13.58
CA LYS A 42 -4.61 -5.97 13.49
C LYS A 42 -3.67 -4.80 13.22
N TYR A 43 -4.07 -3.88 12.34
CA TYR A 43 -3.29 -2.68 12.07
C TYR A 43 -3.16 -1.80 13.30
N ARG A 44 -4.26 -1.59 14.04
CA ARG A 44 -4.21 -0.79 15.27
C ARG A 44 -3.27 -1.41 16.30
N LEU A 45 -3.37 -2.73 16.50
CA LEU A 45 -2.50 -3.44 17.44
C LEU A 45 -1.03 -3.34 17.02
N MET A 46 -0.76 -3.57 15.75
CA MET A 46 0.61 -3.49 15.22
C MET A 46 1.23 -2.11 15.45
N TYR A 47 0.48 -1.04 15.15
CA TYR A 47 1.00 0.31 15.35
C TYR A 47 1.20 0.65 16.81
N GLN A 48 0.34 0.17 17.71
CA GLN A 48 0.56 0.31 19.15
C GLN A 48 1.88 -0.32 19.59
N VAL A 49 2.15 -1.54 19.12
CA VAL A 49 3.37 -2.26 19.49
C VAL A 49 4.61 -1.63 18.84
N TYR A 50 4.58 -1.43 17.52
CA TYR A 50 5.76 -1.01 16.77
C TYR A 50 6.10 0.48 16.87
N THR A 51 5.20 1.31 17.40
CA THR A 51 5.51 2.71 17.68
C THR A 51 5.84 2.95 19.16
N HIS A 52 5.66 1.95 20.02
CA HIS A 52 6.05 2.06 21.43
C HIS A 52 7.58 2.17 21.53
N PRO A 53 8.12 3.09 22.35
CA PRO A 53 9.57 3.29 22.46
C PRO A 53 10.37 2.01 22.74
N LYS A 54 9.78 1.07 23.47
CA LYS A 54 10.43 -0.21 23.78
C LYS A 54 10.62 -1.08 22.53
N TYR A 55 9.74 -0.97 21.54
CA TYR A 55 9.72 -1.87 20.39
C TYR A 55 9.99 -1.18 19.05
N ILE A 56 10.31 0.12 19.07
CA ILE A 56 10.44 0.91 17.84
C ILE A 56 11.52 0.36 16.88
N GLU A 57 12.62 -0.19 17.41
CA GLU A 57 13.65 -0.75 16.54
C GLU A 57 13.18 -2.01 15.83
N HIS A 58 12.36 -2.83 16.47
CA HIS A 58 11.70 -3.97 15.83
C HIS A 58 10.74 -3.51 14.73
N GLY A 59 9.99 -2.43 15.00
CA GLY A 59 9.09 -1.85 14.03
C GLY A 59 9.81 -1.33 12.79
N LYS A 60 10.90 -0.61 12.97
CA LYS A 60 11.73 -0.12 11.87
C LYS A 60 12.22 -1.25 10.98
N LYS A 61 12.73 -2.31 11.60
CA LYS A 61 13.23 -3.48 10.87
C LYS A 61 12.12 -4.20 10.12
N PHE A 62 10.95 -4.33 10.73
CA PHE A 62 9.78 -4.93 10.08
C PHE A 62 9.41 -4.15 8.83
N PHE A 63 9.33 -2.81 8.91
CA PHE A 63 8.94 -1.96 7.78
C PHE A 63 10.02 -1.89 6.70
N GLU A 64 11.29 -2.04 7.02
CA GLU A 64 12.34 -2.21 6.01
C GLU A 64 12.06 -3.43 5.13
N GLY A 65 11.70 -4.56 5.75
CA GLY A 65 11.35 -5.78 5.02
C GLY A 65 10.11 -5.61 4.16
N VAL A 66 9.09 -4.94 4.67
CA VAL A 66 7.87 -4.63 3.92
C VAL A 66 8.21 -3.77 2.69
N ASN A 67 9.02 -2.73 2.89
CA ASN A 67 9.42 -1.83 1.80
C ASN A 67 10.20 -2.58 0.71
N GLU A 68 11.08 -3.49 1.09
CA GLU A 68 11.82 -4.32 0.14
C GLU A 68 10.88 -5.16 -0.73
N ARG A 69 9.88 -5.79 -0.12
CA ARG A 69 8.92 -6.63 -0.83
C ARG A 69 8.05 -5.81 -1.78
N TYR A 70 7.61 -4.63 -1.38
CA TYR A 70 6.85 -3.75 -2.26
C TYR A 70 7.71 -3.22 -3.42
N THR A 71 8.98 -2.95 -3.16
CA THR A 71 9.92 -2.55 -4.22
C THR A 71 10.14 -3.68 -5.22
N GLU A 72 10.30 -4.91 -4.77
CA GLU A 72 10.38 -6.09 -5.65
C GLU A 72 9.13 -6.24 -6.50
N TYR A 73 7.96 -6.03 -5.90
CA TYR A 73 6.70 -6.05 -6.64
C TYR A 73 6.66 -4.95 -7.69
N ALA A 74 7.10 -3.75 -7.36
CA ALA A 74 7.19 -2.64 -8.32
C ALA A 74 8.12 -2.99 -9.49
N GLN A 75 9.24 -3.66 -9.21
CA GLN A 75 10.16 -4.12 -10.25
C GLN A 75 9.48 -5.06 -11.24
N ARG A 76 8.63 -5.96 -10.75
CA ARG A 76 7.90 -6.89 -11.61
C ARG A 76 6.81 -6.21 -12.42
N LEU A 77 6.12 -5.23 -11.83
CA LEU A 77 4.99 -4.56 -12.45
C LEU A 77 5.43 -3.44 -13.41
N SER A 78 6.57 -2.84 -13.15
CA SER A 78 7.10 -1.72 -13.94
C SER A 78 7.09 -1.95 -15.47
N PRO A 79 7.62 -3.08 -15.99
CA PRO A 79 7.60 -3.30 -17.45
C PRO A 79 6.18 -3.41 -18.01
N LYS A 80 5.24 -3.93 -17.26
CA LYS A 80 3.85 -4.12 -17.70
C LYS A 80 3.09 -2.80 -17.83
N LEU A 81 3.43 -1.82 -16.98
CA LEU A 81 2.72 -0.55 -16.91
C LEU A 81 3.45 0.60 -17.61
N GLY A 82 4.73 0.41 -17.95
CA GLY A 82 5.54 1.49 -18.53
C GLY A 82 5.84 2.62 -17.54
N ILE A 83 5.89 2.30 -16.25
CA ILE A 83 6.18 3.25 -15.18
C ILE A 83 7.54 2.87 -14.56
N SER A 84 8.38 3.86 -14.24
CA SER A 84 9.67 3.56 -13.60
C SER A 84 9.46 2.89 -12.23
N VAL A 85 10.42 2.06 -11.84
CA VAL A 85 10.39 1.38 -10.53
C VAL A 85 10.31 2.40 -9.40
N GLU A 86 11.06 3.48 -9.50
CA GLU A 86 11.09 4.53 -8.47
C GLU A 86 9.72 5.20 -8.30
N GLU A 87 9.11 5.64 -9.41
CA GLU A 87 7.78 6.28 -9.36
C GLU A 87 6.71 5.31 -8.88
N LEU A 88 6.76 4.05 -9.35
CA LEU A 88 5.80 3.02 -8.96
C LEU A 88 5.94 2.65 -7.48
N SER A 89 7.17 2.53 -6.98
CA SER A 89 7.42 2.26 -5.55
C SER A 89 6.86 3.38 -4.68
N GLY A 90 7.13 4.64 -5.03
CA GLY A 90 6.60 5.79 -4.31
C GLY A 90 5.08 5.80 -4.30
N PHE A 91 4.46 5.51 -5.44
CA PHE A 91 3.01 5.40 -5.55
C PHE A 91 2.45 4.32 -4.63
N ILE A 92 3.07 3.14 -4.63
CA ILE A 92 2.66 2.02 -3.76
C ILE A 92 2.74 2.42 -2.29
N PHE A 93 3.83 3.07 -1.88
CA PHE A 93 3.98 3.50 -0.48
C PHE A 93 2.92 4.51 -0.08
N LEU A 94 2.59 5.47 -0.95
CA LEU A 94 1.52 6.43 -0.69
C LEU A 94 0.16 5.73 -0.54
N PHE A 95 -0.12 4.78 -1.42
CA PHE A 95 -1.37 4.03 -1.39
C PHE A 95 -1.49 3.18 -0.12
N VAL A 96 -0.42 2.47 0.23
CA VAL A 96 -0.39 1.67 1.46
C VAL A 96 -0.62 2.56 2.68
N ARG A 97 -0.03 3.74 2.71
CA ARG A 97 -0.21 4.68 3.81
C ARG A 97 -1.66 5.13 3.93
N ALA A 98 -2.30 5.46 2.81
CA ALA A 98 -3.71 5.82 2.79
C ALA A 98 -4.60 4.68 3.30
N THR A 99 -4.31 3.46 2.85
CA THR A 99 -5.04 2.25 3.25
C THR A 99 -4.93 2.02 4.76
N VAL A 100 -3.73 2.07 5.30
CA VAL A 100 -3.48 1.84 6.73
C VAL A 100 -4.14 2.94 7.58
N HIS A 101 -4.05 4.19 7.15
CA HIS A 101 -4.71 5.29 7.86
C HIS A 101 -6.22 5.05 7.96
N TYR A 102 -6.84 4.67 6.85
CA TYR A 102 -8.27 4.37 6.86
C TYR A 102 -8.59 3.16 7.77
N ALA A 103 -7.76 2.13 7.73
CA ALA A 103 -7.95 0.96 8.59
C ALA A 103 -7.92 1.31 10.08
N MET A 104 -7.11 2.31 10.46
CA MET A 104 -6.99 2.74 11.86
C MET A 104 -8.10 3.70 12.29
N PHE A 105 -8.47 4.66 11.44
CA PHE A 105 -9.31 5.80 11.84
C PHE A 105 -10.69 5.82 11.19
N GLU A 106 -10.91 5.05 10.14
CA GLU A 106 -12.18 4.96 9.40
C GLU A 106 -12.70 6.32 8.92
N ASP A 107 -11.80 7.25 8.61
CA ASP A 107 -12.15 8.57 8.09
C ASP A 107 -12.39 8.47 6.59
N GLU A 108 -13.66 8.32 6.21
CA GLU A 108 -14.06 8.11 4.82
C GLU A 108 -13.81 9.33 3.93
N PHE A 109 -14.06 10.53 4.44
CA PHE A 109 -13.79 11.75 3.69
C PHE A 109 -12.31 11.86 3.32
N TYR A 110 -11.45 11.61 4.30
CA TYR A 110 -10.01 11.64 4.10
C TYR A 110 -9.56 10.60 3.07
N LEU A 111 -10.11 9.39 3.16
CA LEU A 111 -9.80 8.32 2.21
C LEU A 111 -10.26 8.67 0.79
N LYS A 112 -11.49 9.13 0.61
CA LYS A 112 -12.02 9.48 -0.72
C LYS A 112 -11.19 10.57 -1.39
N THR A 113 -10.75 11.55 -0.63
CA THR A 113 -9.88 12.62 -1.12
C THR A 113 -8.54 12.06 -1.59
N GLN A 114 -7.96 11.14 -0.81
CA GLN A 114 -6.69 10.49 -1.15
C GLN A 114 -6.82 9.60 -2.39
N ILE A 115 -7.88 8.81 -2.48
CA ILE A 115 -8.12 7.94 -3.65
C ILE A 115 -8.21 8.79 -4.92
N LYS A 116 -8.95 9.88 -4.87
CA LYS A 116 -9.07 10.79 -6.01
C LYS A 116 -7.71 11.32 -6.45
N SER A 117 -6.90 11.77 -5.50
CA SER A 117 -5.54 12.28 -5.78
C SER A 117 -4.62 11.19 -6.31
N LEU A 118 -4.70 9.98 -5.76
CA LEU A 118 -3.89 8.86 -6.22
C LEU A 118 -4.23 8.47 -7.66
N LYS A 119 -5.51 8.50 -8.03
CA LYS A 119 -5.95 8.21 -9.40
C LYS A 119 -5.43 9.27 -10.37
N THR A 120 -5.47 10.55 -9.98
CA THR A 120 -4.92 11.64 -10.79
C THR A 120 -3.40 11.49 -10.96
N LEU A 121 -2.71 11.18 -9.88
CA LEU A 121 -1.26 10.96 -9.91
C LEU A 121 -0.91 9.80 -10.86
N LEU A 122 -1.63 8.70 -10.73
CA LEU A 122 -1.41 7.53 -11.60
C LEU A 122 -1.62 7.88 -13.07
N SER A 123 -2.71 8.57 -13.40
CA SER A 123 -2.98 9.07 -14.76
C SER A 123 -1.84 9.91 -15.30
N THR A 124 -1.33 10.83 -14.48
CA THR A 124 -0.22 11.71 -14.86
C THR A 124 1.05 10.93 -15.14
N ILE A 125 1.37 9.96 -14.28
CA ILE A 125 2.55 9.11 -14.44
C ILE A 125 2.44 8.29 -15.72
N LEU A 126 1.27 7.70 -15.98
CA LEU A 126 1.02 6.89 -17.19
C LEU A 126 1.14 7.72 -18.46
N ASN A 127 0.56 8.92 -18.49
CA ASN A 127 0.64 9.80 -19.66
C ASN A 127 2.07 10.25 -19.93
N LYS A 128 2.83 10.54 -18.89
CA LYS A 128 4.25 10.89 -18.99
C LYS A 128 5.05 9.75 -19.62
N GLY A 129 4.75 8.50 -19.25
CA GLY A 129 5.38 7.32 -19.82
C GLY A 129 5.08 7.12 -21.30
N GLN A 130 3.86 7.44 -21.72
CA GLN A 130 3.41 7.29 -23.11
C GLN A 130 3.96 8.35 -24.06
N ASN A 131 4.40 9.49 -23.55
CA ASN A 131 4.92 10.60 -24.34
C ASN A 131 6.44 10.55 -24.58
N LYS A 132 7.06 9.43 -24.26
CA LYS A 132 8.50 9.25 -24.48
C LYS A 132 8.79 8.59 -25.81
#